data_336e2b81dc14a75416ea0ee51f67153d
#
_entry.id   336e2b81dc14a75416ea0ee51f67153d
#
_cell.length_a   1.000
_cell.length_b   1.000
_cell.length_c   1.000
_cell.angle_alpha   90.00
_cell.angle_beta   90.00
_cell.angle_gamma   90.00
#
_symmetry.space_group_name_H-M   'P 1'
#
loop_
_entity.id
_entity.type
_entity.pdbx_description
1 polymer ?
#
loop_
_entity_poly.entity_id
_entity_poly.type
_entity_poly.pdbx_seq_one_letter_code
_entity_poly.pdbx_strand_id
1 'polypeptide(L)'
;MKKEAIIDLQTMRLLPHSLPFLSNDRYDSRLARTQEEIYRAQHLRFEVFNLELGEGLSSSYLHQRNQDPFDAVCDHMILIDRMSGEVVGTCLMQSGDSAEETFGYILEQAFDFSPFERIRSASLELGRACLHPDHRHYQALSLLWKGILRYANKRALRYLLGCTSVHGLDIQQGHAIYEA
;
A
#
# COMPACT_ATOMS: atom_id res chain seq x y z
N MET A 1 9.56 -1.49 -16.98
CA MET A 1 8.66 -0.31 -17.10
C MET A 1 7.69 -0.33 -15.94
N LYS A 2 7.60 0.77 -15.20
CA LYS A 2 6.67 0.87 -14.05
C LYS A 2 5.39 1.54 -14.54
N LYS A 3 4.22 0.99 -14.25
CA LYS A 3 2.91 1.53 -14.64
C LYS A 3 2.35 2.33 -13.47
N GLU A 4 2.04 3.59 -13.69
CA GLU A 4 1.25 4.40 -12.77
C GLU A 4 -0.23 4.06 -12.97
N ALA A 5 -0.91 3.74 -11.90
CA ALA A 5 -2.36 3.56 -11.93
C ALA A 5 -3.01 4.66 -11.06
N ILE A 6 -3.77 5.53 -11.69
CA ILE A 6 -4.63 6.49 -11.01
C ILE A 6 -6.06 5.97 -11.07
N ILE A 7 -6.66 5.75 -9.90
CA ILE A 7 -8.05 5.33 -9.78
C ILE A 7 -8.87 6.50 -9.21
N ASP A 8 -9.84 7.01 -9.97
CA ASP A 8 -10.78 8.02 -9.45
C ASP A 8 -11.86 7.31 -8.62
N LEU A 9 -11.85 7.59 -7.33
CA LEU A 9 -12.77 6.98 -6.35
C LEU A 9 -14.22 7.46 -6.48
N GLN A 10 -14.52 8.49 -7.27
CA GLN A 10 -15.91 8.95 -7.47
C GLN A 10 -16.78 7.92 -8.17
N THR A 11 -16.20 7.03 -8.97
CA THR A 11 -16.90 5.96 -9.65
C THR A 11 -17.20 4.75 -8.77
N MET A 12 -16.56 4.67 -7.60
CA MET A 12 -16.76 3.60 -6.62
C MET A 12 -17.79 4.04 -5.58
N ARG A 13 -18.85 3.26 -5.39
CA ARG A 13 -19.83 3.49 -4.31
C ARG A 13 -19.11 3.38 -2.96
N LEU A 14 -19.04 4.52 -2.25
CA LEU A 14 -18.30 4.68 -1.02
C LEU A 14 -19.00 4.00 0.16
N LEU A 15 -18.22 3.38 1.04
CA LEU A 15 -18.71 2.72 2.25
C LEU A 15 -19.16 3.74 3.31
N PRO A 16 -20.17 3.42 4.16
CA PRO A 16 -20.67 4.35 5.20
C PRO A 16 -19.59 4.75 6.22
N HIS A 17 -19.65 6.01 6.67
CA HIS A 17 -18.61 6.69 7.45
C HIS A 17 -18.43 6.25 8.91
N SER A 18 -19.17 5.26 9.44
CA SER A 18 -19.41 5.13 10.89
C SER A 18 -18.50 4.21 11.72
N LEU A 19 -17.57 3.42 11.14
CA LEU A 19 -16.77 2.48 11.93
C LEU A 19 -15.26 2.82 11.94
N PRO A 20 -14.55 2.74 13.10
CA PRO A 20 -13.13 3.07 13.20
C PRO A 20 -12.20 2.07 12.52
N PHE A 21 -12.62 0.83 12.35
CA PHE A 21 -11.91 -0.23 11.63
C PHE A 21 -12.91 -1.18 10.95
N LEU A 22 -12.45 -2.00 10.03
CA LEU A 22 -13.24 -3.02 9.34
C LEU A 22 -12.81 -4.40 9.81
N SER A 23 -13.78 -5.24 10.13
CA SER A 23 -13.52 -6.62 10.49
C SER A 23 -14.51 -7.56 9.82
N ASN A 24 -14.10 -8.81 9.67
CA ASN A 24 -14.97 -9.94 9.42
C ASN A 24 -14.67 -11.05 10.45
N ASP A 25 -15.19 -12.25 10.26
CA ASP A 25 -15.02 -13.35 11.22
C ASP A 25 -13.54 -13.71 11.42
N ARG A 26 -12.67 -13.44 10.44
CA ARG A 26 -11.26 -13.84 10.47
C ARG A 26 -10.28 -12.67 10.55
N TYR A 27 -10.58 -11.53 9.93
CA TYR A 27 -9.59 -10.46 9.76
C TYR A 27 -10.06 -9.12 10.29
N ASP A 28 -9.11 -8.34 10.80
CA ASP A 28 -9.25 -6.92 11.12
C ASP A 28 -8.37 -6.10 10.17
N SER A 29 -8.95 -5.08 9.50
CA SER A 29 -8.23 -4.10 8.68
C SER A 29 -8.30 -2.73 9.32
N ARG A 30 -7.14 -2.18 9.68
CA ARG A 30 -7.01 -0.89 10.37
C ARG A 30 -5.62 -0.29 10.23
N LEU A 31 -5.46 0.95 10.66
CA LEU A 31 -4.11 1.53 10.84
C LEU A 31 -3.35 0.85 11.97
N ALA A 32 -2.03 0.72 11.81
CA ALA A 32 -1.14 0.36 12.89
C ALA A 32 -1.21 1.40 14.01
N ARG A 33 -1.15 0.95 15.26
CA ARG A 33 -1.31 1.79 16.46
C ARG A 33 -0.04 1.84 17.30
N THR A 34 0.86 0.91 17.10
CA THR A 34 2.07 0.76 17.88
C THR A 34 3.28 0.54 16.99
N GLN A 35 4.46 0.86 17.50
CA GLN A 35 5.71 0.60 16.80
C GLN A 35 5.92 -0.90 16.52
N GLU A 36 5.45 -1.75 17.42
CA GLU A 36 5.51 -3.20 17.25
C GLU A 36 4.68 -3.67 16.05
N GLU A 37 3.48 -3.11 15.83
CA GLU A 37 2.67 -3.42 14.66
C GLU A 37 3.32 -2.95 13.36
N ILE A 38 3.99 -1.79 13.39
CA ILE A 38 4.79 -1.31 12.25
C ILE A 38 5.95 -2.29 11.98
N TYR A 39 6.65 -2.74 13.01
CA TYR A 39 7.74 -3.72 12.84
C TYR A 39 7.25 -5.04 12.24
N ARG A 40 6.08 -5.54 12.65
CA ARG A 40 5.46 -6.74 12.06
C ARG A 40 5.08 -6.52 10.61
N ALA A 41 4.55 -5.35 10.25
CA ALA A 41 4.27 -5.00 8.86
C ALA A 41 5.57 -4.92 8.01
N GLN A 42 6.65 -4.36 8.57
CA GLN A 42 7.96 -4.32 7.92
C GLN A 42 8.58 -5.71 7.76
N HIS A 43 8.37 -6.60 8.74
CA HIS A 43 8.81 -7.99 8.66
C HIS A 43 8.04 -8.76 7.58
N LEU A 44 6.72 -8.64 7.53
CA LEU A 44 5.92 -9.22 6.45
C LEU A 44 6.40 -8.74 5.06
N ARG A 45 6.71 -7.44 4.92
CA ARG A 45 7.30 -6.92 3.68
C ARG A 45 8.65 -7.53 3.37
N PHE A 46 9.49 -7.79 4.38
CA PHE A 46 10.77 -8.47 4.21
C PHE A 46 10.57 -9.91 3.70
N GLU A 47 9.64 -10.66 4.29
CA GLU A 47 9.32 -12.01 3.82
C GLU A 47 8.87 -12.02 2.36
N VAL A 48 7.95 -11.11 2.00
CA VAL A 48 7.41 -11.06 0.64
C VAL A 48 8.40 -10.46 -0.36
N PHE A 49 8.92 -9.25 -0.10
CA PHE A 49 9.73 -8.55 -1.11
C PHE A 49 11.17 -9.05 -1.16
N ASN A 50 11.78 -9.40 -0.01
CA ASN A 50 13.17 -9.84 0.02
C ASN A 50 13.31 -11.36 -0.19
N LEU A 51 12.54 -12.17 0.56
CA LEU A 51 12.73 -13.62 0.53
C LEU A 51 11.98 -14.30 -0.61
N GLU A 52 10.71 -13.93 -0.85
CA GLU A 52 9.92 -14.56 -1.90
C GLU A 52 10.23 -13.97 -3.29
N LEU A 53 10.21 -12.63 -3.42
CA LEU A 53 10.35 -11.96 -4.72
C LEU A 53 11.79 -11.61 -5.09
N GLY A 54 12.71 -11.54 -4.13
CA GLY A 54 14.10 -11.15 -4.37
C GLY A 54 14.29 -9.67 -4.77
N GLU A 55 13.29 -8.81 -4.54
CA GLU A 55 13.28 -7.40 -4.95
C GLU A 55 13.44 -6.41 -3.79
N GLY A 56 13.50 -6.90 -2.58
CA GLY A 56 13.62 -6.05 -1.39
C GLY A 56 14.99 -5.38 -1.28
N LEU A 57 15.07 -4.39 -0.40
CA LEU A 57 16.30 -3.66 -0.11
C LEU A 57 17.35 -4.59 0.53
N SER A 58 18.61 -4.53 0.09
CA SER A 58 19.70 -5.32 0.67
C SER A 58 19.94 -5.00 2.14
N SER A 59 19.72 -3.75 2.57
CA SER A 59 19.80 -3.33 3.98
C SER A 59 18.79 -4.03 4.89
N SER A 60 17.69 -4.53 4.34
CA SER A 60 16.63 -5.22 5.07
C SER A 60 17.07 -6.52 5.74
N TYR A 61 18.10 -7.17 5.18
CA TYR A 61 18.61 -8.44 5.73
C TYR A 61 19.22 -8.31 7.12
N LEU A 62 19.77 -7.13 7.46
CA LEU A 62 20.40 -6.90 8.77
C LEU A 62 19.39 -7.01 9.94
N HIS A 63 18.17 -6.54 9.72
CA HIS A 63 17.13 -6.48 10.75
C HIS A 63 15.90 -7.32 10.40
N GLN A 64 15.94 -8.04 9.27
CA GLN A 64 14.79 -8.79 8.73
C GLN A 64 13.52 -7.93 8.61
N ARG A 65 13.68 -6.66 8.19
CA ARG A 65 12.62 -5.69 8.02
C ARG A 65 12.85 -4.87 6.77
N ASN A 66 11.87 -4.86 5.87
CA ASN A 66 11.87 -3.99 4.71
C ASN A 66 11.36 -2.60 5.15
N GLN A 67 12.32 -1.70 5.39
CA GLN A 67 12.05 -0.34 5.90
C GLN A 67 12.86 0.70 5.14
N ASP A 68 12.32 1.91 5.06
CA ASP A 68 13.00 3.09 4.52
C ASP A 68 12.49 4.37 5.19
N PRO A 69 13.00 5.58 4.82
CA PRO A 69 12.57 6.83 5.45
C PRO A 69 11.07 7.13 5.35
N PHE A 70 10.37 6.61 4.33
CA PHE A 70 8.93 6.81 4.17
C PHE A 70 8.10 6.11 5.25
N ASP A 71 8.63 5.08 5.88
CA ASP A 71 7.95 4.42 7.02
C ASP A 71 7.66 5.38 8.18
N ALA A 72 8.45 6.44 8.33
CA ALA A 72 8.29 7.42 9.40
C ALA A 72 7.20 8.46 9.11
N VAL A 73 6.82 8.65 7.86
CA VAL A 73 5.91 9.71 7.41
C VAL A 73 4.62 9.19 6.79
N CYS A 74 4.55 7.91 6.47
CA CYS A 74 3.38 7.25 5.93
C CYS A 74 2.51 6.62 7.02
N ASP A 75 1.21 6.56 6.79
CA ASP A 75 0.30 5.72 7.56
C ASP A 75 0.40 4.25 7.12
N HIS A 76 0.41 3.34 8.08
CA HIS A 76 0.48 1.90 7.82
C HIS A 76 -0.90 1.27 7.94
N MET A 77 -1.54 0.90 6.82
CA MET A 77 -2.71 0.02 6.85
C MET A 77 -2.22 -1.41 7.07
N ILE A 78 -2.81 -2.10 8.05
CA ILE A 78 -2.51 -3.50 8.35
C ILE A 78 -3.76 -4.36 8.33
N LEU A 79 -3.57 -5.61 7.90
CA LEU A 79 -4.56 -6.67 8.00
C LEU A 79 -4.07 -7.68 9.03
N ILE A 80 -4.87 -7.92 10.07
CA ILE A 80 -4.53 -8.84 11.16
C ILE A 80 -5.41 -10.07 11.04
N ASP A 81 -4.82 -11.27 11.09
CA ASP A 81 -5.56 -12.51 11.29
C ASP A 81 -5.96 -12.62 12.76
N ARG A 82 -7.25 -12.60 13.06
CA ARG A 82 -7.79 -12.65 14.42
C ARG A 82 -7.51 -13.95 15.17
N MET A 83 -7.21 -15.02 14.43
CA MET A 83 -6.92 -16.33 15.05
C MET A 83 -5.49 -16.39 15.58
N SER A 84 -4.52 -15.90 14.81
CA SER A 84 -3.11 -15.92 15.20
C SER A 84 -2.67 -14.60 15.87
N GLY A 85 -3.37 -13.49 15.63
CA GLY A 85 -2.96 -12.15 16.03
C GLY A 85 -1.83 -11.57 15.15
N GLU A 86 -1.45 -12.24 14.07
CA GLU A 86 -0.35 -11.82 13.20
C GLU A 86 -0.81 -10.82 12.13
N VAL A 87 0.12 -9.94 11.74
CA VAL A 87 -0.07 -9.04 10.58
C VAL A 87 0.17 -9.85 9.32
N VAL A 88 -0.90 -10.07 8.56
CA VAL A 88 -0.90 -10.90 7.33
C VAL A 88 -1.09 -10.09 6.05
N GLY A 89 -1.24 -8.78 6.18
CA GLY A 89 -1.30 -7.86 5.06
C GLY A 89 -0.91 -6.45 5.47
N THR A 90 -0.35 -5.68 4.54
CA THR A 90 0.04 -4.30 4.79
C THR A 90 -0.01 -3.47 3.50
N CYS A 91 -0.15 -2.16 3.69
CA CYS A 91 0.01 -1.15 2.66
C CYS A 91 0.48 0.16 3.31
N LEU A 92 1.54 0.77 2.79
CA LEU A 92 1.89 2.16 3.12
C LEU A 92 0.94 3.11 2.41
N MET A 93 0.53 4.17 3.11
CA MET A 93 -0.39 5.18 2.58
C MET A 93 0.14 6.58 2.90
N GLN A 94 0.23 7.42 1.89
CA GLN A 94 0.65 8.81 2.05
C GLN A 94 -0.33 9.75 1.35
N SER A 95 -0.91 10.71 2.09
CA SER A 95 -1.75 11.76 1.50
C SER A 95 -0.90 12.84 0.85
N GLY A 96 -1.48 13.61 -0.08
CA GLY A 96 -0.80 14.72 -0.73
C GLY A 96 -0.27 15.75 0.24
N ASP A 97 -1.04 16.09 1.26
CA ASP A 97 -0.62 17.04 2.30
C ASP A 97 0.62 16.52 3.05
N SER A 98 0.62 15.23 3.46
CA SER A 98 1.78 14.62 4.10
C SER A 98 2.99 14.53 3.16
N ALA A 99 2.78 14.27 1.87
CA ALA A 99 3.86 14.25 0.89
C ALA A 99 4.48 15.64 0.71
N GLU A 100 3.67 16.69 0.65
CA GLU A 100 4.14 18.08 0.52
C GLU A 100 4.94 18.54 1.75
N GLU A 101 4.55 18.10 2.95
CA GLU A 101 5.22 18.46 4.21
C GLU A 101 6.50 17.64 4.46
N THR A 102 6.80 16.61 3.65
CA THR A 102 7.91 15.69 3.91
C THR A 102 8.85 15.52 2.70
N PHE A 103 8.93 14.31 2.14
CA PHE A 103 9.88 13.95 1.07
C PHE A 103 9.24 13.91 -0.32
N GLY A 104 8.00 14.34 -0.48
CA GLY A 104 7.20 14.04 -1.64
C GLY A 104 6.59 12.63 -1.58
N TYR A 105 5.96 12.19 -2.64
CA TYR A 105 5.52 10.82 -2.79
C TYR A 105 6.68 9.85 -3.07
N ILE A 106 6.52 8.58 -2.72
CA ILE A 106 7.52 7.54 -3.03
C ILE A 106 7.74 7.45 -4.55
N LEU A 107 6.67 7.57 -5.33
CA LEU A 107 6.76 7.48 -6.79
C LEU A 107 7.49 8.66 -7.44
N GLU A 108 7.59 9.82 -6.81
CA GLU A 108 8.38 10.95 -7.29
C GLU A 108 9.90 10.64 -7.35
N GLN A 109 10.36 9.61 -6.66
CA GLN A 109 11.75 9.14 -6.80
C GLN A 109 12.03 8.48 -8.16
N ALA A 110 10.99 8.05 -8.87
CA ALA A 110 11.12 7.30 -10.12
C ALA A 110 10.37 7.92 -11.30
N PHE A 111 9.45 8.86 -11.04
CA PHE A 111 8.58 9.45 -12.05
C PHE A 111 8.47 10.97 -11.88
N ASP A 112 8.25 11.67 -13.00
CA ASP A 112 7.88 13.08 -12.98
C ASP A 112 6.41 13.23 -12.56
N PHE A 113 6.18 13.87 -11.41
CA PHE A 113 4.85 14.11 -10.88
C PHE A 113 4.20 15.39 -11.39
N SER A 114 4.94 16.26 -12.11
CA SER A 114 4.45 17.55 -12.60
C SER A 114 3.07 17.51 -13.28
N PRO A 115 2.73 16.48 -14.10
CA PRO A 115 1.41 16.40 -14.73
C PRO A 115 0.26 16.20 -13.73
N PHE A 116 0.55 15.71 -12.53
CA PHE A 116 -0.41 15.33 -11.50
C PHE A 116 -0.50 16.32 -10.34
N GLU A 117 0.30 17.40 -10.34
CA GLU A 117 0.33 18.40 -9.26
C GLU A 117 -1.05 18.94 -8.89
N ARG A 118 -1.93 19.12 -9.88
CA ARG A 118 -3.30 19.63 -9.67
C ARG A 118 -4.19 18.72 -8.82
N ILE A 119 -3.84 17.44 -8.72
CA ILE A 119 -4.59 16.46 -7.94
C ILE A 119 -3.86 16.03 -6.67
N ARG A 120 -2.66 16.57 -6.39
CA ARG A 120 -1.80 16.18 -5.26
C ARG A 120 -2.59 16.14 -3.94
N SER A 121 -3.20 17.24 -3.54
CA SER A 121 -3.93 17.37 -2.27
C SER A 121 -5.16 16.44 -2.16
N ALA A 122 -5.70 15.99 -3.29
CA ALA A 122 -6.83 15.04 -3.33
C ALA A 122 -6.39 13.60 -3.56
N SER A 123 -5.09 13.30 -3.52
CA SER A 123 -4.53 12.00 -3.84
C SER A 123 -4.02 11.26 -2.61
N LEU A 124 -4.10 9.94 -2.68
CA LEU A 124 -3.50 8.99 -1.73
C LEU A 124 -2.56 8.06 -2.48
N GLU A 125 -1.27 8.13 -2.16
CA GLU A 125 -0.32 7.14 -2.65
C GLU A 125 -0.42 5.85 -1.84
N LEU A 126 -0.39 4.73 -2.56
CA LEU A 126 -0.36 3.37 -2.04
C LEU A 126 0.98 2.75 -2.41
N GLY A 127 1.76 2.39 -1.42
CA GLY A 127 3.06 1.77 -1.61
C GLY A 127 3.22 0.48 -0.81
N ARG A 128 4.14 -0.37 -1.23
CA ARG A 128 4.58 -1.57 -0.51
C ARG A 128 3.44 -2.46 -0.04
N ALA A 129 2.39 -2.58 -0.86
CA ALA A 129 1.23 -3.42 -0.56
C ALA A 129 1.59 -4.90 -0.74
N CYS A 130 1.35 -5.71 0.29
CA CYS A 130 1.52 -7.15 0.19
C CYS A 130 0.60 -7.90 1.15
N LEU A 131 0.38 -9.19 0.84
CA LEU A 131 -0.26 -10.18 1.69
C LEU A 131 0.69 -11.36 1.88
N HIS A 132 0.65 -11.94 3.08
CA HIS A 132 1.33 -13.21 3.37
C HIS A 132 0.83 -14.29 2.39
N PRO A 133 1.70 -15.16 1.85
CA PRO A 133 1.32 -16.17 0.85
C PRO A 133 0.08 -16.98 1.22
N ASP A 134 -0.01 -17.47 2.47
CA ASP A 134 -1.12 -18.28 2.95
C ASP A 134 -2.45 -17.52 3.08
N HIS A 135 -2.41 -16.20 2.95
CA HIS A 135 -3.58 -15.32 3.08
C HIS A 135 -3.95 -14.61 1.78
N ARG A 136 -3.38 -15.02 0.62
CA ARG A 136 -3.65 -14.43 -0.72
C ARG A 136 -4.95 -14.97 -1.31
N HIS A 137 -6.06 -14.57 -0.71
CA HIS A 137 -7.40 -14.90 -1.20
C HIS A 137 -8.32 -13.68 -1.13
N TYR A 138 -9.46 -13.79 -1.83
CA TYR A 138 -10.39 -12.67 -2.03
C TYR A 138 -10.83 -11.98 -0.74
N GLN A 139 -11.11 -12.72 0.34
CA GLN A 139 -11.59 -12.14 1.59
C GLN A 139 -10.54 -11.23 2.26
N ALA A 140 -9.29 -11.67 2.32
CA ALA A 140 -8.19 -10.88 2.87
C ALA A 140 -7.91 -9.64 2.03
N LEU A 141 -7.75 -9.81 0.71
CA LEU A 141 -7.51 -8.72 -0.23
C LEU A 141 -8.65 -7.70 -0.20
N SER A 142 -9.90 -8.18 -0.28
CA SER A 142 -11.08 -7.31 -0.25
C SER A 142 -11.16 -6.49 1.04
N LEU A 143 -10.83 -7.07 2.21
CA LEU A 143 -10.90 -6.36 3.47
C LEU A 143 -9.78 -5.31 3.60
N LEU A 144 -8.56 -5.62 3.13
CA LEU A 144 -7.46 -4.66 3.07
C LEU A 144 -7.85 -3.46 2.21
N TRP A 145 -8.37 -3.71 0.98
CA TRP A 145 -8.84 -2.64 0.09
C TRP A 145 -9.98 -1.83 0.67
N LYS A 146 -10.95 -2.46 1.33
CA LYS A 146 -12.03 -1.74 2.03
C LYS A 146 -11.49 -0.82 3.12
N GLY A 147 -10.44 -1.24 3.84
CA GLY A 147 -9.75 -0.40 4.83
C GLY A 147 -9.10 0.83 4.18
N ILE A 148 -8.38 0.64 3.08
CA ILE A 148 -7.74 1.72 2.30
C ILE A 148 -8.79 2.71 1.78
N LEU A 149 -9.84 2.22 1.12
CA LEU A 149 -10.92 3.07 0.60
C LEU A 149 -11.63 3.87 1.69
N ARG A 150 -11.85 3.24 2.85
CA ARG A 150 -12.42 3.93 3.99
C ARG A 150 -11.51 5.04 4.54
N TYR A 151 -10.20 4.79 4.59
CA TYR A 151 -9.21 5.80 4.95
C TYR A 151 -9.27 6.98 3.99
N ALA A 152 -9.21 6.72 2.67
CA ALA A 152 -9.30 7.74 1.64
C ALA A 152 -10.58 8.58 1.74
N ASN A 153 -11.74 7.92 1.93
CA ASN A 153 -13.02 8.60 2.10
C ASN A 153 -13.07 9.52 3.32
N LYS A 154 -12.57 9.03 4.45
CA LYS A 154 -12.57 9.81 5.70
C LYS A 154 -11.73 11.08 5.59
N ARG A 155 -10.74 11.08 4.70
CA ARG A 155 -9.86 12.23 4.42
C ARG A 155 -10.28 13.01 3.16
N ALA A 156 -11.42 12.70 2.56
CA ALA A 156 -11.93 13.30 1.31
C ALA A 156 -10.94 13.19 0.13
N LEU A 157 -10.07 12.17 0.13
CA LEU A 157 -9.14 11.89 -0.97
C LEU A 157 -9.88 11.19 -2.10
N ARG A 158 -9.62 11.62 -3.35
CA ARG A 158 -10.37 11.21 -4.54
C ARG A 158 -9.60 10.28 -5.47
N TYR A 159 -8.27 10.39 -5.47
CA TYR A 159 -7.41 9.67 -6.39
C TYR A 159 -6.52 8.72 -5.60
N LEU A 160 -6.32 7.53 -6.14
CA LEU A 160 -5.31 6.58 -5.67
C LEU A 160 -4.15 6.56 -6.66
N LEU A 161 -2.95 6.71 -6.13
CA LEU A 161 -1.70 6.63 -6.87
C LEU A 161 -0.97 5.35 -6.46
N GLY A 162 -0.34 4.69 -7.39
CA GLY A 162 0.44 3.50 -7.06
C GLY A 162 1.35 3.09 -8.19
N CYS A 163 2.43 2.40 -7.85
CA CYS A 163 3.37 1.83 -8.78
C CYS A 163 3.40 0.32 -8.63
N THR A 164 3.32 -0.39 -9.73
CA THR A 164 3.46 -1.86 -9.75
C THR A 164 4.61 -2.27 -10.66
N SER A 165 5.33 -3.32 -10.25
CA SER A 165 6.35 -3.96 -11.08
C SER A 165 5.75 -5.20 -11.73
N VAL A 166 6.07 -5.42 -13.00
CA VAL A 166 5.74 -6.64 -13.73
C VAL A 166 7.01 -7.48 -13.82
N HIS A 167 7.01 -8.62 -13.14
CA HIS A 167 8.16 -9.49 -13.05
C HIS A 167 8.41 -10.31 -14.34
N GLY A 168 9.68 -10.57 -14.62
CA GLY A 168 10.09 -11.58 -15.59
C GLY A 168 9.77 -11.26 -17.05
N LEU A 169 9.30 -10.07 -17.37
CA LEU A 169 8.97 -9.65 -18.71
C LEU A 169 10.06 -8.73 -19.27
N ASP A 170 10.43 -8.94 -20.51
CA ASP A 170 11.18 -7.95 -21.25
C ASP A 170 10.32 -6.71 -21.57
N ILE A 171 10.94 -5.65 -22.08
CA ILE A 171 10.26 -4.38 -22.36
C ILE A 171 9.10 -4.57 -23.34
N GLN A 172 9.23 -5.46 -24.33
CA GLN A 172 8.19 -5.67 -25.35
C GLN A 172 6.97 -6.38 -24.77
N GLN A 173 7.18 -7.41 -23.94
CA GLN A 173 6.11 -8.10 -23.23
C GLN A 173 5.41 -7.17 -22.21
N GLY A 174 6.18 -6.30 -21.55
CA GLY A 174 5.65 -5.27 -20.68
C GLY A 174 4.73 -4.29 -21.42
N HIS A 175 5.11 -3.85 -22.62
CA HIS A 175 4.27 -3.02 -23.48
C HIS A 175 2.98 -3.70 -23.91
N ALA A 176 3.02 -4.98 -24.28
CA ALA A 176 1.84 -5.72 -24.70
C ALA A 176 0.79 -5.83 -23.58
N ILE A 177 1.22 -5.98 -22.32
CA ILE A 177 0.31 -5.95 -21.14
C ILE A 177 -0.25 -4.55 -20.90
N TYR A 178 0.51 -3.50 -21.25
CA TYR A 178 0.07 -2.12 -21.08
C TYR A 178 -1.04 -1.73 -22.07
N GLU A 179 -0.99 -2.28 -23.29
CA GLU A 179 -1.92 -1.95 -24.39
C GLU A 179 -3.18 -2.83 -24.40
N ALA A 180 -3.24 -3.92 -23.60
CA ALA A 180 -4.38 -4.83 -23.50
C ALA A 180 -5.39 -4.38 -22.43
#